data_c8730b85671199c4dd48e6924c03b6fe
#
_entry.id   c8730b85671199c4dd48e6924c03b6fe
#
_cell.length_a   1.000
_cell.length_b   1.000
_cell.length_c   1.000
_cell.angle_alpha   90.00
_cell.angle_beta   90.00
_cell.angle_gamma   90.00
#
_symmetry.space_group_name_H-M   'P 1'
#
loop_
_entity.id
_entity.type
_entity.pdbx_description
1 polymer ?
#
loop_
_entity_poly.entity_id
_entity_poly.type
_entity_poly.pdbx_seq_one_letter_code
_entity_poly.pdbx_strand_id
1 'polypeptide(L)'
;MHVLLADRYETTGLLGVGGTASVYRAVDRNLGRDVAIKIFNPTTSDDDDYRRQHTETMLLSTLNHPGLVTLHDAGMHEDEEGRTTGFLVMELVDGEDLRHLLRRGALPAEDVAQLGADLADALAYIHSEGVVHRDVKPANILMFLSTDSGTRLYAKLTDFGIARLVEATMATAVGTTIGTASYLSPEQAMSDPLDERSDIYSLGLVLLECLTGEKAFPGPVVEAALARLLRDPEVPDSLGPEWADLLRRMTSRDPAARPFAHDVALQLRSRDDDHAPAPVAAPSTRGASGSEFVPAGMITGGIVGGNVRLPDPPRYAPSIS
;
A
#
# COMPACT_ATOMS: atom_id res chain seq x y z
N MET A 1 22.11 11.46 -9.79
CA MET A 1 23.14 10.43 -10.04
C MET A 1 22.49 9.42 -10.95
N HIS A 2 23.00 9.20 -12.15
CA HIS A 2 22.50 8.16 -13.05
C HIS A 2 23.33 6.90 -12.80
N VAL A 3 22.70 5.87 -12.28
CA VAL A 3 23.33 4.56 -12.04
C VAL A 3 22.61 3.54 -12.90
N LEU A 4 23.36 2.70 -13.59
CA LEU A 4 22.84 1.56 -14.33
C LEU A 4 23.08 0.30 -13.49
N LEU A 5 22.00 -0.29 -12.99
CA LEU A 5 22.04 -1.49 -12.17
C LEU A 5 21.81 -2.72 -13.04
N ALA A 6 22.65 -3.74 -12.86
CA ALA A 6 22.57 -5.03 -13.59
C ALA A 6 22.43 -4.87 -15.11
N ASP A 7 23.07 -3.85 -15.72
CA ASP A 7 22.98 -3.51 -17.15
C ASP A 7 21.54 -3.33 -17.70
N ARG A 8 20.55 -3.18 -16.80
CA ARG A 8 19.14 -3.16 -17.15
C ARG A 8 18.37 -1.97 -16.60
N TYR A 9 18.62 -1.60 -15.36
CA TYR A 9 17.81 -0.59 -14.67
C TYR A 9 18.54 0.75 -14.58
N GLU A 10 18.07 1.74 -15.29
CA GLU A 10 18.66 3.08 -15.31
C GLU A 10 17.91 4.01 -14.36
N THR A 11 18.57 4.47 -13.28
CA THR A 11 17.97 5.43 -12.35
C THR A 11 17.81 6.79 -12.99
N THR A 12 16.62 7.41 -12.82
CA THR A 12 16.27 8.70 -13.43
C THR A 12 16.02 9.80 -12.38
N GLY A 13 15.62 9.44 -11.16
CA GLY A 13 15.34 10.41 -10.09
C GLY A 13 15.29 9.77 -8.72
N LEU A 14 15.60 10.55 -7.69
CA LEU A 14 15.47 10.14 -6.29
C LEU A 14 14.02 10.33 -5.84
N LEU A 15 13.40 9.29 -5.30
CA LEU A 15 12.05 9.31 -4.74
C LEU A 15 12.08 9.47 -3.21
N GLY A 16 13.06 8.88 -2.54
CA GLY A 16 13.17 8.96 -1.09
C GLY A 16 14.49 8.44 -0.53
N VAL A 17 14.86 8.91 0.65
CA VAL A 17 16.05 8.47 1.40
C VAL A 17 15.61 8.00 2.77
N GLY A 18 15.97 6.76 3.10
CA GLY A 18 15.80 6.17 4.43
C GLY A 18 17.15 5.89 5.11
N GLY A 19 17.11 5.43 6.35
CA GLY A 19 18.33 5.10 7.10
C GLY A 19 19.13 3.93 6.50
N THR A 20 18.42 2.94 5.96
CA THR A 20 19.01 1.67 5.45
C THR A 20 19.01 1.56 3.94
N ALA A 21 18.26 2.40 3.23
CA ALA A 21 18.12 2.34 1.77
C ALA A 21 17.69 3.68 1.18
N SER A 22 17.95 3.84 -0.11
CA SER A 22 17.41 4.93 -0.93
C SER A 22 16.53 4.38 -2.04
N VAL A 23 15.43 5.08 -2.34
CA VAL A 23 14.47 4.67 -3.39
C VAL A 23 14.59 5.62 -4.57
N TYR A 24 14.74 5.06 -5.77
CA TYR A 24 14.88 5.81 -7.02
C TYR A 24 13.79 5.43 -8.00
N ARG A 25 13.34 6.41 -8.79
CA ARG A 25 12.66 6.13 -10.06
C ARG A 25 13.70 5.64 -11.06
N ALA A 26 13.36 4.64 -11.84
CA ALA A 26 14.23 4.08 -12.86
C ALA A 26 13.42 3.58 -14.06
N VAL A 27 14.13 3.33 -15.17
CA VAL A 27 13.58 2.69 -16.37
C VAL A 27 14.16 1.28 -16.51
N ASP A 28 13.30 0.28 -16.61
CA ASP A 28 13.66 -1.07 -17.05
C ASP A 28 13.89 -1.03 -18.56
N ARG A 29 15.13 -1.01 -19.00
CA ARG A 29 15.52 -0.91 -20.43
C ARG A 29 15.05 -2.09 -21.26
N ASN A 30 14.89 -3.28 -20.65
CA ASN A 30 14.48 -4.47 -21.34
C ASN A 30 12.99 -4.48 -21.65
N LEU A 31 12.16 -3.95 -20.73
CA LEU A 31 10.70 -3.92 -20.84
C LEU A 31 10.15 -2.54 -21.22
N GLY A 32 10.98 -1.50 -21.23
CA GLY A 32 10.59 -0.14 -21.57
C GLY A 32 9.57 0.46 -20.61
N ARG A 33 9.62 0.09 -19.32
CA ARG A 33 8.67 0.56 -18.31
C ARG A 33 9.36 1.30 -17.16
N ASP A 34 8.64 2.23 -16.55
CA ASP A 34 9.06 2.87 -15.31
C ASP A 34 8.92 1.91 -14.12
N VAL A 35 9.86 1.97 -13.19
CA VAL A 35 9.91 1.17 -11.96
C VAL A 35 10.43 2.00 -10.80
N ALA A 36 10.16 1.58 -9.57
CA ALA A 36 10.82 2.05 -8.38
C ALA A 36 11.94 1.07 -7.99
N ILE A 37 13.11 1.59 -7.66
CA ILE A 37 14.24 0.75 -7.22
C ILE A 37 14.68 1.19 -5.83
N LYS A 38 14.63 0.26 -4.88
CA LYS A 38 15.17 0.42 -3.54
C LYS A 38 16.58 -0.15 -3.49
N ILE A 39 17.56 0.72 -3.26
CA ILE A 39 18.98 0.37 -3.17
C ILE A 39 19.36 0.42 -1.70
N PHE A 40 19.84 -0.70 -1.17
CA PHE A 40 20.27 -0.78 0.23
C PHE A 40 21.63 -0.12 0.40
N ASN A 41 21.82 0.52 1.56
CA ASN A 41 23.13 1.06 1.89
C ASN A 41 24.12 -0.11 2.09
N PRO A 42 25.38 0.00 1.62
CA PRO A 42 26.38 -1.01 1.84
C PRO A 42 26.54 -1.28 3.34
N THR A 43 26.33 -2.50 3.75
CA THR A 43 26.60 -2.94 5.12
C THR A 43 27.84 -3.81 5.13
N THR A 44 28.60 -3.81 6.22
CA THR A 44 29.76 -4.70 6.41
C THR A 44 29.33 -6.12 6.85
N SER A 45 28.14 -6.54 6.44
CA SER A 45 27.51 -7.80 6.87
C SER A 45 28.10 -8.99 6.13
N ASP A 46 28.14 -10.16 6.80
CA ASP A 46 28.66 -11.42 6.27
C ASP A 46 27.76 -11.97 5.14
N ASP A 47 28.33 -12.79 4.25
CA ASP A 47 27.68 -13.46 3.10
C ASP A 47 26.42 -14.26 3.49
N ASP A 48 26.32 -14.75 4.72
CA ASP A 48 25.16 -15.50 5.22
C ASP A 48 23.92 -14.61 5.45
N ASP A 49 24.09 -13.35 5.82
CA ASP A 49 22.99 -12.40 5.97
C ASP A 49 22.39 -12.03 4.61
N TYR A 50 23.22 -11.92 3.57
CA TYR A 50 22.77 -11.71 2.19
C TYR A 50 21.96 -12.87 1.64
N ARG A 51 22.36 -14.13 1.92
CA ARG A 51 21.61 -15.31 1.47
C ARG A 51 20.23 -15.40 2.09
N ARG A 52 20.09 -15.05 3.38
CA ARG A 52 18.79 -14.98 4.07
C ARG A 52 17.91 -13.89 3.48
N GLN A 53 18.44 -12.68 3.30
CA GLN A 53 17.74 -11.58 2.63
C GLN A 53 17.23 -11.96 1.24
N HIS A 54 18.05 -12.63 0.45
CA HIS A 54 17.68 -13.07 -0.88
C HIS A 54 16.56 -14.12 -0.85
N THR A 55 16.61 -15.08 0.06
CA THR A 55 15.56 -16.11 0.20
C THR A 55 14.22 -15.49 0.61
N GLU A 56 14.23 -14.55 1.56
CA GLU A 56 13.02 -13.84 1.99
C GLU A 56 12.47 -12.92 0.90
N THR A 57 13.35 -12.25 0.16
CA THR A 57 12.96 -11.44 -1.00
C THR A 57 12.29 -12.29 -2.07
N MET A 58 12.77 -13.51 -2.30
CA MET A 58 12.15 -14.46 -3.23
C MET A 58 10.75 -14.86 -2.79
N LEU A 59 10.50 -15.08 -1.50
CA LEU A 59 9.16 -15.35 -0.99
C LEU A 59 8.24 -14.14 -1.22
N LEU A 60 8.72 -12.93 -0.98
CA LEU A 60 7.95 -11.72 -1.20
C LEU A 60 7.64 -11.45 -2.68
N SER A 61 8.48 -11.93 -3.60
CA SER A 61 8.25 -11.78 -5.05
C SER A 61 7.07 -12.63 -5.56
N THR A 62 6.62 -13.61 -4.78
CA THR A 62 5.43 -14.42 -5.12
C THR A 62 4.12 -13.75 -4.69
N LEU A 63 4.18 -12.74 -3.81
CA LEU A 63 3.00 -12.03 -3.33
C LEU A 63 2.44 -11.12 -4.43
N ASN A 64 1.16 -11.28 -4.72
CA ASN A 64 0.46 -10.46 -5.71
C ASN A 64 -0.94 -10.11 -5.20
N HIS A 65 -1.14 -8.85 -4.83
CA HIS A 65 -2.42 -8.34 -4.34
C HIS A 65 -2.58 -6.85 -4.72
N PRO A 66 -3.77 -6.37 -5.10
CA PRO A 66 -3.98 -4.96 -5.48
C PRO A 66 -3.55 -3.94 -4.42
N GLY A 67 -3.72 -4.28 -3.13
CA GLY A 67 -3.31 -3.45 -1.99
C GLY A 67 -1.82 -3.58 -1.60
N LEU A 68 -0.99 -4.28 -2.39
CA LEU A 68 0.45 -4.39 -2.19
C LEU A 68 1.22 -3.77 -3.35
N VAL A 69 2.37 -3.17 -3.05
CA VAL A 69 3.32 -2.79 -4.09
C VAL A 69 3.97 -4.05 -4.63
N THR A 70 3.83 -4.28 -5.93
CA THR A 70 4.36 -5.49 -6.59
C THR A 70 5.87 -5.47 -6.64
N LEU A 71 6.53 -6.52 -6.19
CA LEU A 71 7.97 -6.74 -6.38
C LEU A 71 8.19 -7.39 -7.75
N HIS A 72 8.97 -6.76 -8.61
CA HIS A 72 9.21 -7.21 -9.97
C HIS A 72 10.52 -8.01 -10.12
N ASP A 73 11.54 -7.62 -9.35
CA ASP A 73 12.88 -8.23 -9.45
C ASP A 73 13.70 -7.89 -8.21
N ALA A 74 14.77 -8.62 -7.99
CA ALA A 74 15.76 -8.36 -6.96
C ALA A 74 17.17 -8.75 -7.48
N GLY A 75 18.17 -8.00 -7.08
CA GLY A 75 19.52 -8.28 -7.55
C GLY A 75 20.61 -7.67 -6.69
N MET A 76 21.83 -7.98 -7.11
CA MET A 76 23.05 -7.40 -6.55
C MET A 76 23.74 -6.58 -7.64
N HIS A 77 24.34 -5.48 -7.23
CA HIS A 77 25.14 -4.61 -8.08
C HIS A 77 26.51 -4.42 -7.44
N GLU A 78 27.55 -4.63 -8.21
CA GLU A 78 28.93 -4.34 -7.80
C GLU A 78 29.36 -3.03 -8.45
N ASP A 79 29.77 -2.08 -7.63
CA ASP A 79 30.27 -0.79 -8.13
C ASP A 79 31.73 -0.87 -8.63
N GLU A 80 32.23 0.22 -9.20
CA GLU A 80 33.59 0.29 -9.74
C GLU A 80 34.68 0.07 -8.66
N GLU A 81 34.35 0.29 -7.39
CA GLU A 81 35.22 0.04 -6.24
C GLU A 81 35.11 -1.37 -5.68
N GLY A 82 34.30 -2.25 -6.31
CA GLY A 82 34.12 -3.65 -5.90
C GLY A 82 33.18 -3.83 -4.69
N ARG A 83 32.40 -2.80 -4.33
CA ARG A 83 31.40 -2.87 -3.25
C ARG A 83 30.09 -3.43 -3.79
N THR A 84 29.61 -4.47 -3.15
CA THR A 84 28.35 -5.10 -3.53
C THR A 84 27.18 -4.47 -2.79
N THR A 85 26.11 -4.13 -3.53
CA THR A 85 24.92 -3.47 -3.02
C THR A 85 23.69 -4.22 -3.52
N GLY A 86 22.81 -4.62 -2.59
CA GLY A 86 21.53 -5.24 -2.94
C GLY A 86 20.51 -4.20 -3.42
N PHE A 87 19.64 -4.59 -4.34
CA PHE A 87 18.54 -3.75 -4.78
C PHE A 87 17.25 -4.54 -5.02
N LEU A 88 16.10 -3.87 -4.85
CA LEU A 88 14.77 -4.38 -5.16
C LEU A 88 14.15 -3.53 -6.26
N VAL A 89 13.54 -4.16 -7.25
CA VAL A 89 12.79 -3.50 -8.32
C VAL A 89 11.30 -3.71 -8.08
N MET A 90 10.58 -2.61 -7.95
CA MET A 90 9.18 -2.62 -7.56
C MET A 90 8.33 -1.84 -8.57
N GLU A 91 7.02 -2.07 -8.51
CA GLU A 91 6.03 -1.23 -9.15
C GLU A 91 6.25 0.25 -8.76
N LEU A 92 6.25 1.13 -9.77
CA LEU A 92 6.22 2.56 -9.51
C LEU A 92 4.77 3.00 -9.33
N VAL A 93 4.42 3.38 -8.10
CA VAL A 93 3.11 3.94 -7.78
C VAL A 93 3.16 5.45 -7.97
N ASP A 94 2.29 5.99 -8.83
CA ASP A 94 2.18 7.43 -9.06
C ASP A 94 1.29 8.07 -7.98
N GLY A 95 1.89 8.41 -6.85
CA GLY A 95 1.19 8.90 -5.67
C GLY A 95 2.14 9.44 -4.60
N GLU A 96 1.60 9.63 -3.40
CA GLU A 96 2.38 10.08 -2.25
C GLU A 96 2.22 9.11 -1.05
N ASP A 97 3.15 9.12 -0.11
CA ASP A 97 2.97 8.35 1.11
C ASP A 97 1.92 8.98 2.05
N LEU A 98 1.23 8.16 2.82
CA LEU A 98 0.17 8.59 3.75
C LEU A 98 0.71 9.57 4.81
N ARG A 99 1.99 9.48 5.18
CA ARG A 99 2.62 10.43 6.11
C ARG A 99 2.64 11.86 5.54
N HIS A 100 2.81 12.04 4.22
CA HIS A 100 2.74 13.35 3.58
C HIS A 100 1.31 13.87 3.55
N LEU A 101 0.34 13.00 3.30
CA LEU A 101 -1.07 13.34 3.32
C LEU A 101 -1.53 13.80 4.72
N LEU A 102 -1.13 13.09 5.77
CA LEU A 102 -1.46 13.41 7.17
C LEU A 102 -0.85 14.73 7.68
N ARG A 103 0.19 15.26 7.03
CA ARG A 103 0.67 16.62 7.35
C ARG A 103 -0.34 17.72 7.03
N ARG A 104 -1.34 17.41 6.20
CA ARG A 104 -2.42 18.33 5.83
C ARG A 104 -3.59 18.28 6.81
N GLY A 105 -3.60 17.32 7.74
CA GLY A 105 -4.63 17.12 8.77
C GLY A 105 -5.29 15.76 8.70
N ALA A 106 -6.36 15.60 9.50
CA ALA A 106 -7.18 14.40 9.52
C ALA A 106 -7.88 14.17 8.17
N LEU A 107 -8.19 12.92 7.89
CA LEU A 107 -8.91 12.51 6.68
C LEU A 107 -10.41 12.33 6.97
N PRO A 108 -11.31 12.46 5.97
CA PRO A 108 -12.70 12.08 6.09
C PRO A 108 -12.87 10.63 6.52
N ALA A 109 -13.83 10.35 7.40
CA ALA A 109 -14.04 9.02 7.95
C ALA A 109 -14.38 7.95 6.88
N GLU A 110 -15.03 8.34 5.79
CA GLU A 110 -15.32 7.50 4.63
C GLU A 110 -14.02 7.10 3.90
N ASP A 111 -13.11 8.04 3.67
CA ASP A 111 -11.79 7.76 3.06
C ASP A 111 -10.96 6.84 3.97
N VAL A 112 -11.05 7.04 5.30
CA VAL A 112 -10.34 6.19 6.28
C VAL A 112 -10.93 4.79 6.32
N ALA A 113 -12.25 4.63 6.21
CA ALA A 113 -12.89 3.32 6.14
C ALA A 113 -12.43 2.55 4.90
N GLN A 114 -12.41 3.23 3.76
CA GLN A 114 -11.97 2.64 2.49
C GLN A 114 -10.48 2.25 2.52
N LEU A 115 -9.62 3.19 2.88
CA LEU A 115 -8.18 2.97 3.09
C LEU A 115 -7.93 1.80 4.04
N GLY A 116 -8.63 1.79 5.17
CA GLY A 116 -8.50 0.74 6.19
C GLY A 116 -8.93 -0.62 5.67
N ALA A 117 -10.02 -0.69 4.89
CA ALA A 117 -10.49 -1.91 4.28
C ALA A 117 -9.49 -2.47 3.26
N ASP A 118 -8.95 -1.62 2.38
CA ASP A 118 -7.97 -2.01 1.36
C ASP A 118 -6.67 -2.55 2.02
N LEU A 119 -6.18 -1.86 3.08
CA LEU A 119 -4.99 -2.30 3.83
C LEU A 119 -5.23 -3.58 4.64
N ALA A 120 -6.38 -3.70 5.28
CA ALA A 120 -6.74 -4.91 6.03
C ALA A 120 -6.88 -6.13 5.10
N ASP A 121 -7.40 -5.95 3.90
CA ASP A 121 -7.48 -6.99 2.88
C ASP A 121 -6.09 -7.44 2.41
N ALA A 122 -5.19 -6.48 2.17
CA ALA A 122 -3.80 -6.76 1.82
C ALA A 122 -3.07 -7.51 2.95
N LEU A 123 -3.29 -7.12 4.21
CA LEU A 123 -2.74 -7.82 5.37
C LEU A 123 -3.34 -9.22 5.50
N ALA A 124 -4.65 -9.41 5.31
CA ALA A 124 -5.28 -10.73 5.35
C ALA A 124 -4.68 -11.68 4.31
N TYR A 125 -4.39 -11.17 3.12
CA TYR A 125 -3.73 -11.93 2.06
C TYR A 125 -2.33 -12.39 2.49
N ILE A 126 -1.45 -11.50 2.93
CA ILE A 126 -0.07 -11.89 3.32
C ILE A 126 -0.07 -12.79 4.57
N HIS A 127 -1.00 -12.59 5.51
CA HIS A 127 -1.15 -13.45 6.68
C HIS A 127 -1.55 -14.88 6.27
N SER A 128 -2.41 -15.05 5.25
CA SER A 128 -2.77 -16.37 4.71
C SER A 128 -1.58 -17.08 4.05
N GLU A 129 -0.59 -16.33 3.56
CA GLU A 129 0.69 -16.84 3.04
C GLU A 129 1.75 -17.04 4.14
N GLY A 130 1.37 -16.87 5.42
CA GLY A 130 2.26 -17.01 6.57
C GLY A 130 3.27 -15.86 6.75
N VAL A 131 3.01 -14.71 6.11
CA VAL A 131 3.88 -13.52 6.17
C VAL A 131 3.28 -12.49 7.11
N VAL A 132 4.07 -11.95 8.04
CA VAL A 132 3.74 -10.81 8.89
C VAL A 132 4.52 -9.59 8.40
N HIS A 133 3.84 -8.46 8.20
CA HIS A 133 4.46 -7.25 7.63
C HIS A 133 5.45 -6.57 8.59
N ARG A 134 5.13 -6.50 9.87
CA ARG A 134 5.97 -6.00 10.97
C ARG A 134 6.31 -4.50 10.98
N ASP A 135 6.01 -3.76 9.92
CA ASP A 135 6.34 -2.32 9.79
C ASP A 135 5.20 -1.52 9.16
N VAL A 136 3.95 -1.78 9.57
CA VAL A 136 2.77 -1.00 9.12
C VAL A 136 2.84 0.39 9.73
N LYS A 137 2.95 1.42 8.86
CA LYS A 137 3.06 2.84 9.24
C LYS A 137 2.74 3.74 8.06
N PRO A 138 2.37 5.01 8.27
CA PRO A 138 2.01 5.92 7.17
C PRO A 138 3.10 6.11 6.11
N ALA A 139 4.38 5.99 6.47
CA ALA A 139 5.48 6.08 5.50
C ALA A 139 5.56 4.90 4.53
N ASN A 140 4.97 3.75 4.90
CA ASN A 140 4.95 2.52 4.10
C ASN A 140 3.58 2.28 3.43
N ILE A 141 2.72 3.30 3.39
CA ILE A 141 1.42 3.27 2.73
C ILE A 141 1.43 4.31 1.63
N LEU A 142 1.36 3.86 0.38
CA LEU A 142 1.32 4.73 -0.79
C LEU A 142 -0.14 4.98 -1.19
N MET A 143 -0.49 6.25 -1.32
CA MET A 143 -1.83 6.71 -1.68
C MET A 143 -1.82 7.21 -3.12
N PHE A 144 -2.75 6.73 -3.95
CA PHE A 144 -2.86 7.14 -5.35
C PHE A 144 -4.32 7.24 -5.78
N LEU A 145 -4.57 8.07 -6.79
CA LEU A 145 -5.89 8.23 -7.40
C LEU A 145 -6.01 7.30 -8.61
N SER A 146 -7.05 6.49 -8.66
CA SER A 146 -7.43 5.79 -9.89
C SER A 146 -8.67 6.41 -10.49
N THR A 147 -8.67 6.52 -11.83
CA THR A 147 -9.80 7.08 -12.60
C THR A 147 -10.61 6.02 -13.33
N ASP A 148 -10.23 4.73 -13.20
CA ASP A 148 -10.84 3.64 -13.98
C ASP A 148 -12.33 3.39 -13.66
N SER A 149 -12.78 3.76 -12.43
CA SER A 149 -14.17 3.55 -11.99
C SER A 149 -14.77 4.80 -11.32
N GLY A 150 -14.22 5.98 -11.60
CA GLY A 150 -14.46 7.22 -10.87
C GLY A 150 -13.19 7.62 -10.11
N THR A 151 -13.11 8.89 -9.69
CA THR A 151 -11.94 9.35 -8.92
C THR A 151 -12.02 8.77 -7.50
N ARG A 152 -11.24 7.75 -7.21
CA ARG A 152 -11.16 7.10 -5.91
C ARG A 152 -9.72 7.07 -5.41
N LEU A 153 -9.55 7.29 -4.11
CA LEU A 153 -8.27 7.17 -3.43
C LEU A 153 -8.04 5.69 -3.05
N TYR A 154 -6.92 5.14 -3.48
CA TYR A 154 -6.49 3.78 -3.18
C TYR A 154 -5.22 3.78 -2.36
N ALA A 155 -5.02 2.69 -1.60
CA ALA A 155 -3.83 2.47 -0.81
C ALA A 155 -3.08 1.22 -1.25
N LYS A 156 -1.75 1.30 -1.26
CA LYS A 156 -0.86 0.14 -1.40
C LYS A 156 0.15 0.12 -0.26
N LEU A 157 0.28 -1.04 0.36
CA LEU A 157 1.28 -1.30 1.37
C LEU A 157 2.62 -1.67 0.70
N THR A 158 3.70 -1.05 1.17
CA THR A 158 5.07 -1.28 0.68
C THR A 158 6.02 -1.58 1.85
N ASP A 159 7.24 -1.97 1.53
CA ASP A 159 8.31 -2.15 2.52
C ASP A 159 7.97 -3.20 3.58
N PHE A 160 7.62 -4.41 3.13
CA PHE A 160 7.59 -5.57 4.02
C PHE A 160 8.85 -5.56 4.88
N GLY A 161 8.74 -5.80 6.18
CA GLY A 161 9.82 -5.60 7.17
C GLY A 161 11.12 -6.38 6.94
N ILE A 162 11.54 -6.48 5.67
CA ILE A 162 12.79 -7.12 5.21
C ILE A 162 13.99 -6.58 5.98
N ALA A 163 14.04 -5.27 6.24
CA ALA A 163 15.10 -4.65 7.00
C ALA A 163 15.14 -5.11 8.49
N ARG A 164 14.00 -5.50 9.07
CA ARG A 164 13.91 -5.92 10.47
C ARG A 164 14.26 -7.38 10.71
N LEU A 165 14.13 -8.22 9.69
CA LEU A 165 14.64 -9.59 9.76
C LEU A 165 16.17 -9.60 9.79
N VAL A 166 16.80 -8.61 9.13
CA VAL A 166 18.25 -8.37 9.20
C VAL A 166 18.67 -7.80 10.56
N GLU A 167 17.88 -6.85 11.11
CA GLU A 167 18.15 -6.23 12.42
C GLU A 167 17.91 -7.19 13.59
N ALA A 168 17.03 -8.17 13.49
CA ALA A 168 16.81 -9.18 14.53
C ALA A 168 18.04 -10.08 14.76
N THR A 169 18.90 -10.22 13.75
CA THR A 169 20.21 -10.88 13.89
C THR A 169 21.25 -9.94 14.52
N MET A 170 21.02 -8.62 14.49
CA MET A 170 21.89 -7.59 15.02
C MET A 170 21.33 -6.95 16.32
N ALA A 171 20.66 -7.69 17.17
CA ALA A 171 19.91 -7.23 18.36
C ALA A 171 20.71 -6.47 19.43
N THR A 172 21.81 -5.81 19.11
CA THR A 172 22.63 -5.00 20.01
C THR A 172 22.99 -3.60 19.50
N ALA A 173 22.51 -3.18 18.33
CA ALA A 173 22.78 -1.83 17.84
C ALA A 173 21.65 -0.88 18.23
N VAL A 174 21.85 -0.12 19.28
CA VAL A 174 21.08 1.08 19.66
C VAL A 174 21.23 2.11 18.53
N GLY A 175 20.27 2.13 17.61
CA GLY A 175 20.30 3.02 16.45
C GLY A 175 19.03 2.96 15.58
N THR A 176 17.89 2.52 16.14
CA THR A 176 16.61 2.45 15.43
C THR A 176 16.22 3.83 14.90
N THR A 177 16.02 3.92 13.60
CA THR A 177 15.68 5.14 12.86
C THR A 177 14.54 5.90 13.52
N ILE A 178 14.80 7.16 13.85
CA ILE A 178 13.87 8.12 14.47
C ILE A 178 12.57 8.16 13.64
N GLY A 179 11.47 7.56 14.13
CA GLY A 179 10.15 7.60 13.48
C GLY A 179 9.37 6.29 13.43
N THR A 180 10.02 5.13 13.47
CA THR A 180 9.36 3.82 13.37
C THR A 180 8.65 3.42 14.68
N ALA A 181 9.13 3.86 15.83
CA ALA A 181 8.59 3.44 17.11
C ALA A 181 7.15 3.90 17.41
N SER A 182 6.61 4.89 16.69
CA SER A 182 5.25 5.41 16.94
C SER A 182 4.14 4.38 16.65
N TYR A 183 4.41 3.37 15.83
CA TYR A 183 3.41 2.38 15.37
C TYR A 183 3.72 0.94 15.79
N LEU A 184 4.79 0.71 16.57
CA LEU A 184 5.13 -0.61 17.07
C LEU A 184 4.02 -1.17 17.95
N SER A 185 3.77 -2.48 17.87
CA SER A 185 2.91 -3.17 18.82
C SER A 185 3.63 -3.33 20.19
N PRO A 186 2.89 -3.57 21.28
CA PRO A 186 3.50 -3.84 22.59
C PRO A 186 4.51 -4.98 22.57
N GLU A 187 4.15 -6.10 21.91
CA GLU A 187 5.02 -7.27 21.76
C GLU A 187 6.28 -6.96 20.94
N GLN A 188 6.19 -6.08 19.92
CA GLN A 188 7.39 -5.60 19.22
C GLN A 188 8.29 -4.76 20.13
N ALA A 189 7.71 -3.91 20.97
CA ALA A 189 8.47 -3.09 21.91
C ALA A 189 9.16 -3.92 22.99
N MET A 190 8.61 -5.09 23.35
CA MET A 190 9.17 -6.04 24.30
C MET A 190 10.10 -7.09 23.67
N SER A 191 10.17 -7.13 22.32
CA SER A 191 10.87 -8.19 21.58
C SER A 191 10.30 -9.59 21.85
N ASP A 192 9.01 -9.67 22.13
CA ASP A 192 8.28 -10.91 22.30
C ASP A 192 8.01 -11.60 20.95
N PRO A 193 7.63 -12.89 20.91
CA PRO A 193 7.20 -13.56 19.71
C PRO A 193 6.06 -12.81 19.01
N LEU A 194 6.19 -12.61 17.70
CA LEU A 194 5.24 -11.85 16.89
C LEU A 194 4.35 -12.78 16.09
N ASP A 195 3.07 -12.43 16.03
CA ASP A 195 2.11 -13.00 15.10
C ASP A 195 1.48 -11.90 14.21
N GLU A 196 0.54 -12.29 13.37
CA GLU A 196 -0.19 -11.43 12.44
C GLU A 196 -0.98 -10.30 13.13
N ARG A 197 -1.33 -10.45 14.39
CA ARG A 197 -2.09 -9.46 15.17
C ARG A 197 -1.26 -8.24 15.55
N SER A 198 0.06 -8.32 15.44
CA SER A 198 0.95 -7.16 15.55
C SER A 198 0.71 -6.13 14.44
N ASP A 199 0.43 -6.58 13.21
CA ASP A 199 0.10 -5.69 12.09
C ASP A 199 -1.25 -5.00 12.30
N ILE A 200 -2.22 -5.70 12.93
CA ILE A 200 -3.54 -5.16 13.25
C ILE A 200 -3.44 -4.02 14.28
N TYR A 201 -2.58 -4.18 15.29
CA TYR A 201 -2.32 -3.10 16.24
C TYR A 201 -1.75 -1.87 15.54
N SER A 202 -0.74 -2.07 14.70
CA SER A 202 -0.10 -0.99 13.94
C SER A 202 -1.08 -0.31 12.98
N LEU A 203 -1.91 -1.08 12.26
CA LEU A 203 -2.98 -0.55 11.41
C LEU A 203 -3.99 0.25 12.22
N GLY A 204 -4.40 -0.23 13.42
CA GLY A 204 -5.29 0.50 14.33
C GLY A 204 -4.75 1.89 14.70
N LEU A 205 -3.44 1.98 14.99
CA LEU A 205 -2.79 3.27 15.27
C LEU A 205 -2.75 4.19 14.03
N VAL A 206 -2.52 3.62 12.85
CA VAL A 206 -2.57 4.38 11.58
C VAL A 206 -3.97 4.94 11.33
N LEU A 207 -5.02 4.13 11.46
CA LEU A 207 -6.41 4.58 11.26
C LEU A 207 -6.82 5.63 12.30
N LEU A 208 -6.40 5.47 13.55
CA LEU A 208 -6.64 6.47 14.59
C LEU A 208 -5.99 7.81 14.24
N GLU A 209 -4.73 7.82 13.77
CA GLU A 209 -4.06 9.03 13.30
C GLU A 209 -4.75 9.62 12.06
N CYS A 210 -5.21 8.81 11.13
CA CYS A 210 -5.98 9.28 9.96
C CYS A 210 -7.25 10.03 10.38
N LEU A 211 -7.98 9.53 11.38
CA LEU A 211 -9.23 10.13 11.86
C LEU A 211 -9.03 11.37 12.72
N THR A 212 -7.93 11.42 13.49
CA THR A 212 -7.68 12.50 14.46
C THR A 212 -6.69 13.55 13.96
N GLY A 213 -5.83 13.21 13.01
CA GLY A 213 -4.68 14.01 12.59
C GLY A 213 -3.52 13.97 13.59
N GLU A 214 -3.62 13.17 14.66
CA GLU A 214 -2.66 13.15 15.75
C GLU A 214 -2.17 11.72 16.05
N LYS A 215 -0.89 11.58 16.37
CA LYS A 215 -0.32 10.29 16.78
C LYS A 215 -0.87 9.86 18.13
N ALA A 216 -1.26 8.59 18.24
CA ALA A 216 -1.73 8.01 19.50
C ALA A 216 -0.69 8.06 20.64
N PHE A 217 0.58 7.93 20.28
CA PHE A 217 1.71 8.02 21.20
C PHE A 217 2.72 9.07 20.67
N PRO A 218 2.47 10.37 20.92
CA PRO A 218 3.39 11.44 20.54
C PRO A 218 4.64 11.45 21.39
N GLY A 219 5.70 12.12 20.94
CA GLY A 219 6.93 12.34 21.70
C GLY A 219 8.12 11.53 21.20
N PRO A 220 9.21 11.51 21.98
CA PRO A 220 10.43 10.76 21.66
C PRO A 220 10.19 9.25 21.55
N VAL A 221 10.99 8.59 20.71
CA VAL A 221 10.88 7.15 20.39
C VAL A 221 10.75 6.27 21.63
N VAL A 222 11.61 6.49 22.62
CA VAL A 222 11.64 5.69 23.86
C VAL A 222 10.37 5.92 24.69
N GLU A 223 9.90 7.15 24.81
CA GLU A 223 8.69 7.48 25.55
C GLU A 223 7.45 6.88 24.88
N ALA A 224 7.34 6.99 23.56
CA ALA A 224 6.26 6.39 22.78
C ALA A 224 6.28 4.85 22.89
N ALA A 225 7.45 4.21 22.91
CA ALA A 225 7.59 2.78 23.11
C ALA A 225 7.17 2.34 24.51
N LEU A 226 7.51 3.07 25.54
CA LEU A 226 7.11 2.78 26.92
C LEU A 226 5.63 3.06 27.17
N ALA A 227 5.09 4.13 26.62
CA ALA A 227 3.69 4.53 26.83
C ALA A 227 2.72 3.41 26.44
N ARG A 228 2.96 2.73 25.29
CA ARG A 228 2.09 1.63 24.81
C ARG A 228 2.14 0.37 25.68
N LEU A 229 3.20 0.19 26.45
CA LEU A 229 3.29 -0.91 27.43
C LEU A 229 2.47 -0.62 28.68
N LEU A 230 2.27 0.67 28.99
CA LEU A 230 1.62 1.12 30.22
C LEU A 230 0.13 1.42 30.06
N ARG A 231 -0.29 1.88 28.88
CA ARG A 231 -1.68 2.27 28.60
C ARG A 231 -2.08 1.98 27.16
N ASP A 232 -3.39 1.81 26.94
CA ASP A 232 -3.97 1.77 25.61
C ASP A 232 -3.98 3.18 25.00
N PRO A 233 -4.05 3.34 23.66
CA PRO A 233 -4.20 4.64 23.02
C PRO A 233 -5.55 5.26 23.40
N GLU A 234 -5.58 6.58 23.49
CA GLU A 234 -6.81 7.30 23.70
C GLU A 234 -7.60 7.35 22.37
N VAL A 235 -8.81 6.79 22.40
CA VAL A 235 -9.72 6.79 21.25
C VAL A 235 -10.87 7.76 21.58
N PRO A 236 -10.97 8.92 20.91
CA PRO A 236 -11.98 9.92 21.20
C PRO A 236 -13.40 9.40 20.94
N ASP A 237 -14.32 9.62 21.88
CA ASP A 237 -15.73 9.23 21.72
C ASP A 237 -16.44 10.02 20.60
N SER A 238 -15.89 11.17 20.19
CA SER A 238 -16.35 11.97 19.05
C SER A 238 -16.27 11.25 17.70
N LEU A 239 -15.48 10.18 17.59
CA LEU A 239 -15.41 9.34 16.39
C LEU A 239 -16.66 8.46 16.20
N GLY A 240 -17.54 8.42 17.21
CA GLY A 240 -18.72 7.56 17.22
C GLY A 240 -18.44 6.15 17.75
N PRO A 241 -19.49 5.44 18.20
CA PRO A 241 -19.35 4.18 18.95
C PRO A 241 -18.70 3.07 18.11
N GLU A 242 -18.98 3.01 16.83
CA GLU A 242 -18.47 1.94 15.96
C GLU A 242 -16.96 2.09 15.67
N TRP A 243 -16.48 3.32 15.38
CA TRP A 243 -15.05 3.55 15.25
C TRP A 243 -14.32 3.34 16.56
N ALA A 244 -14.90 3.83 17.65
CA ALA A 244 -14.30 3.68 18.96
C ALA A 244 -14.18 2.20 19.37
N ASP A 245 -15.20 1.38 19.13
CA ASP A 245 -15.15 -0.06 19.40
C ASP A 245 -14.09 -0.77 18.55
N LEU A 246 -14.11 -0.54 17.24
CA LEU A 246 -13.13 -1.18 16.34
C LEU A 246 -11.70 -0.81 16.70
N LEU A 247 -11.41 0.49 16.87
CA LEU A 247 -10.07 0.96 17.18
C LEU A 247 -9.57 0.45 18.54
N ARG A 248 -10.43 0.43 19.58
CA ARG A 248 -10.06 -0.13 20.90
C ARG A 248 -9.73 -1.61 20.82
N ARG A 249 -10.47 -2.39 20.02
CA ARG A 249 -10.16 -3.81 19.80
C ARG A 249 -8.86 -3.99 19.02
N MET A 250 -8.67 -3.26 17.91
CA MET A 250 -7.46 -3.35 17.11
C MET A 250 -6.21 -2.98 17.92
N THR A 251 -6.31 -1.97 18.80
CA THR A 251 -5.19 -1.46 19.58
C THR A 251 -5.12 -2.02 21.01
N SER A 252 -5.82 -3.13 21.28
CA SER A 252 -5.70 -3.84 22.55
C SER A 252 -4.25 -4.28 22.81
N ARG A 253 -3.77 -4.16 24.06
CA ARG A 253 -2.45 -4.67 24.45
C ARG A 253 -2.38 -6.19 24.42
N ASP A 254 -3.50 -6.87 24.69
CA ASP A 254 -3.62 -8.31 24.51
C ASP A 254 -3.80 -8.66 23.01
N PRO A 255 -2.83 -9.32 22.34
CA PRO A 255 -2.97 -9.71 20.96
C PRO A 255 -4.19 -10.60 20.71
N ALA A 256 -4.56 -11.46 21.66
CA ALA A 256 -5.70 -12.37 21.53
C ALA A 256 -7.06 -11.64 21.46
N ALA A 257 -7.15 -10.43 21.99
CA ALA A 257 -8.36 -9.60 21.93
C ALA A 257 -8.51 -8.84 20.60
N ARG A 258 -7.46 -8.77 19.77
CA ARG A 258 -7.49 -8.06 18.48
C ARG A 258 -8.22 -8.90 17.43
N PRO A 259 -9.01 -8.28 16.52
CA PRO A 259 -9.61 -8.98 15.37
C PRO A 259 -8.54 -9.46 14.40
N PHE A 260 -8.89 -10.41 13.54
CA PHE A 260 -8.06 -10.74 12.37
C PHE A 260 -8.22 -9.69 11.27
N ALA A 261 -7.25 -9.61 10.35
CA ALA A 261 -7.25 -8.65 9.26
C ALA A 261 -8.51 -8.76 8.38
N HIS A 262 -8.95 -9.97 8.06
CA HIS A 262 -10.17 -10.23 7.31
C HIS A 262 -11.42 -9.64 7.97
N ASP A 263 -11.56 -9.80 9.29
CA ASP A 263 -12.70 -9.26 10.04
C ASP A 263 -12.72 -7.73 10.03
N VAL A 264 -11.53 -7.11 10.14
CA VAL A 264 -11.36 -5.65 10.03
C VAL A 264 -11.81 -5.17 8.64
N ALA A 265 -11.37 -5.84 7.57
CA ALA A 265 -11.75 -5.49 6.20
C ALA A 265 -13.25 -5.55 5.98
N LEU A 266 -13.91 -6.63 6.44
CA LEU A 266 -15.37 -6.78 6.35
C LEU A 266 -16.09 -5.68 7.13
N GLN A 267 -15.68 -5.40 8.35
CA GLN A 267 -16.34 -4.39 9.20
C GLN A 267 -16.20 -2.98 8.61
N LEU A 268 -15.05 -2.65 7.98
CA LEU A 268 -14.85 -1.33 7.36
C LEU A 268 -15.63 -1.18 6.06
N ARG A 269 -15.77 -2.24 5.23
CA ARG A 269 -16.58 -2.21 4.01
C ARG A 269 -18.07 -2.05 4.26
N SER A 270 -18.60 -2.67 5.32
CA SER A 270 -20.02 -2.53 5.65
C SER A 270 -20.42 -1.08 5.97
N ARG A 271 -19.47 -0.21 6.32
CA ARG A 271 -19.71 1.22 6.57
C ARG A 271 -19.81 2.03 5.29
N ASP A 272 -19.09 1.62 4.25
CA ASP A 272 -19.12 2.27 2.95
C ASP A 272 -20.50 2.07 2.28
N ASP A 273 -21.08 0.88 2.44
CA ASP A 273 -22.40 0.54 1.90
C ASP A 273 -23.56 1.31 2.56
N ASP A 274 -23.47 1.64 3.84
CA ASP A 274 -24.49 2.41 4.57
C ASP A 274 -24.54 3.90 4.17
N HIS A 275 -23.50 4.42 3.52
CA HIS A 275 -23.41 5.78 3.02
C HIS A 275 -23.56 5.88 1.49
N ALA A 276 -23.76 4.77 0.79
CA ALA A 276 -24.09 4.80 -0.63
C ALA A 276 -25.41 5.56 -0.86
N PRO A 277 -25.47 6.57 -1.76
CA PRO A 277 -26.71 7.28 -2.01
C PRO A 277 -27.78 6.27 -2.44
N ALA A 278 -28.92 6.30 -1.78
CA ALA A 278 -30.05 5.43 -2.10
C ALA A 278 -30.30 5.46 -3.61
N PRO A 279 -30.51 4.32 -4.29
CA PRO A 279 -30.74 4.27 -5.72
C PRO A 279 -31.87 5.23 -6.04
N VAL A 280 -31.58 6.25 -6.89
CA VAL A 280 -32.58 7.21 -7.36
C VAL A 280 -33.67 6.38 -8.03
N ALA A 281 -34.82 6.28 -7.37
CA ALA A 281 -35.98 5.56 -7.91
C ALA A 281 -36.28 6.12 -9.30
N ALA A 282 -36.20 5.29 -10.31
CA ALA A 282 -36.60 5.67 -11.66
C ALA A 282 -38.02 6.25 -11.61
N PRO A 283 -38.27 7.39 -12.28
CA PRO A 283 -39.60 8.00 -12.27
C PRO A 283 -40.62 6.96 -12.77
N SER A 284 -41.54 6.57 -11.93
CA SER A 284 -42.64 5.73 -12.30
C SER A 284 -43.52 6.48 -13.32
N THR A 285 -43.45 6.10 -14.56
CA THR A 285 -44.37 6.54 -15.57
C THR A 285 -45.76 5.93 -15.24
N ARG A 286 -46.57 6.69 -14.49
CA ARG A 286 -48.00 6.41 -14.38
C ARG A 286 -48.64 6.65 -15.74
N GLY A 287 -49.38 5.67 -16.18
CA GLY A 287 -49.99 5.53 -17.43
C GLY A 287 -50.79 6.74 -17.94
N ALA A 288 -50.69 6.93 -19.21
CA ALA A 288 -51.76 7.54 -20.01
C ALA A 288 -52.34 6.44 -20.90
N SER A 289 -53.62 6.22 -20.69
CA SER A 289 -54.46 5.29 -21.38
C SER A 289 -54.68 5.68 -22.83
N GLY A 290 -54.63 4.70 -23.73
CA GLY A 290 -55.53 4.58 -24.88
C GLY A 290 -55.10 5.31 -26.15
N SER A 291 -54.62 4.53 -27.13
CA SER A 291 -55.24 4.51 -28.44
C SER A 291 -54.67 3.31 -29.21
N GLU A 292 -55.61 2.52 -29.77
CA GLU A 292 -55.38 1.45 -30.73
C GLU A 292 -54.53 1.91 -31.91
N PHE A 293 -53.55 1.11 -32.29
CA PHE A 293 -52.99 1.18 -33.63
C PHE A 293 -52.78 -0.24 -34.19
N VAL A 294 -53.36 -0.47 -35.32
CA VAL A 294 -53.44 -1.70 -36.13
C VAL A 294 -52.06 -1.98 -36.74
N PRO A 295 -51.63 -3.25 -36.88
CA PRO A 295 -50.33 -3.58 -37.49
C PRO A 295 -50.49 -3.68 -39.02
N ALA A 296 -49.55 -3.10 -39.73
CA ALA A 296 -49.36 -3.33 -41.15
C ALA A 296 -47.89 -3.51 -41.52
N GLY A 297 -47.62 -4.67 -42.12
CA GLY A 297 -46.61 -4.77 -43.19
C GLY A 297 -45.23 -5.27 -42.84
N MET A 298 -45.04 -6.59 -42.99
CA MET A 298 -43.71 -7.18 -43.33
C MET A 298 -43.10 -6.46 -44.54
N ILE A 299 -41.81 -6.08 -44.41
CA ILE A 299 -40.91 -5.97 -45.58
C ILE A 299 -39.54 -6.55 -45.17
N THR A 300 -39.22 -7.63 -45.89
CA THR A 300 -37.91 -8.25 -45.99
C THR A 300 -36.98 -7.38 -46.88
N GLY A 301 -35.71 -7.26 -46.51
CA GLY A 301 -34.70 -6.76 -47.42
C GLY A 301 -33.45 -6.25 -46.72
N GLY A 302 -32.38 -7.00 -46.84
CA GLY A 302 -31.22 -6.65 -47.61
C GLY A 302 -30.01 -6.22 -46.75
N ILE A 303 -29.07 -7.14 -46.61
CA ILE A 303 -27.68 -6.91 -46.12
C ILE A 303 -26.97 -5.98 -47.15
N VAL A 304 -26.44 -4.85 -46.67
CA VAL A 304 -25.40 -4.11 -47.41
C VAL A 304 -24.23 -3.83 -46.45
N GLY A 305 -23.10 -4.46 -46.77
CA GLY A 305 -21.84 -4.26 -46.10
C GLY A 305 -21.27 -2.85 -46.36
N GLY A 306 -20.95 -2.13 -45.33
CA GLY A 306 -20.20 -0.87 -45.38
C GLY A 306 -18.77 -1.08 -44.85
N ASN A 307 -17.81 -1.06 -45.77
CA ASN A 307 -16.37 -1.01 -45.46
C ASN A 307 -16.03 0.30 -44.75
N VAL A 308 -15.62 0.23 -43.49
CA VAL A 308 -14.97 1.33 -42.77
C VAL A 308 -13.47 1.26 -43.07
N ARG A 309 -12.96 2.22 -43.83
CA ARG A 309 -11.53 2.44 -44.06
C ARG A 309 -10.94 3.08 -42.78
N LEU A 310 -9.91 2.45 -42.22
CA LEU A 310 -9.02 3.04 -41.21
C LEU A 310 -8.09 4.06 -41.91
N PRO A 311 -7.75 5.20 -41.25
CA PRO A 311 -6.78 6.16 -41.78
C PRO A 311 -5.36 5.63 -41.71
N ASP A 312 -4.55 5.91 -42.76
CA ASP A 312 -3.14 5.54 -42.85
C ASP A 312 -2.29 6.26 -41.79
N PRO A 313 -1.22 5.60 -41.25
CA PRO A 313 -0.31 6.23 -40.34
C PRO A 313 0.60 7.28 -41.03
N PRO A 314 1.05 8.33 -40.31
CA PRO A 314 1.90 9.36 -40.87
C PRO A 314 3.30 8.81 -41.24
N ARG A 315 3.75 9.11 -42.47
CA ARG A 315 5.10 8.80 -42.96
C ARG A 315 6.10 9.80 -42.37
N TYR A 316 7.04 9.33 -41.59
CA TYR A 316 8.22 10.10 -41.21
C TYR A 316 9.24 10.09 -42.37
N ALA A 317 9.61 11.27 -42.84
CA ALA A 317 10.73 11.45 -43.74
C ALA A 317 12.04 11.62 -42.97
N PRO A 318 13.16 11.03 -43.36
CA PRO A 318 14.44 11.25 -42.71
C PRO A 318 15.04 12.59 -43.14
N SER A 319 15.38 13.45 -42.17
CA SER A 319 16.21 14.65 -42.43
C SER A 319 17.69 14.24 -42.40
N ILE A 320 18.33 14.42 -43.54
CA ILE A 320 19.77 14.38 -43.70
C ILE A 320 20.29 15.81 -43.51
N SER A 321 21.12 16.02 -42.54
CA SER A 321 22.31 16.94 -42.56
C SER A 321 23.03 16.84 -41.21
#